data_65fcc9007bf676ee1513cb76ae7c82f9
#
_entry.id   65fcc9007bf676ee1513cb76ae7c82f9
#
_cell.length_a   1.000
_cell.length_b   1.000
_cell.length_c   1.000
_cell.angle_alpha   90.00
_cell.angle_beta   90.00
_cell.angle_gamma   90.00
#
_symmetry.space_group_name_H-M   'P 1'
#
loop_
_entity.id
_entity.type
_entity.pdbx_description
1 polymer ?
#
loop_
_entity_poly.entity_id
_entity_poly.type
_entity_poly.pdbx_seq_one_letter_code
_entity_poly.pdbx_strand_id
1 'polypeptide(L)'
;MNRQNNHGVLWGTIKFFMECLGSHKSYVVDYERTDDILFHLTVAKPQGLLGLESQSETVDVALAGGYVTSEAEVLSFHADFPTAKIIVLGGNWWKYTSEAEMAANKLGMRLMKLNEFLSALYSRKLV
;
A
#
# COMPACT_ATOMS: atom_id res chain seq x y z
N MET A 1 14.92 8.15 -16.98
CA MET A 1 14.40 9.48 -16.69
C MET A 1 13.45 9.42 -15.51
N ASN A 2 13.76 10.18 -14.47
CA ASN A 2 12.94 10.19 -13.28
C ASN A 2 11.68 10.99 -13.52
N ARG A 3 10.59 10.28 -13.73
CA ARG A 3 9.31 10.92 -13.88
C ARG A 3 8.68 11.09 -12.50
N GLN A 4 8.45 12.33 -12.14
CA GLN A 4 7.69 12.63 -10.95
C GLN A 4 6.21 12.52 -11.30
N ASN A 5 5.49 11.70 -10.55
CA ASN A 5 4.05 11.59 -10.72
C ASN A 5 3.34 12.79 -10.08
N ASN A 6 2.03 12.89 -10.28
CA ASN A 6 1.23 14.01 -9.78
C ASN A 6 1.20 14.09 -8.24
N HIS A 7 1.62 13.03 -7.55
CA HIS A 7 1.63 12.96 -6.08
C HIS A 7 3.02 13.18 -5.50
N GLY A 8 3.99 13.49 -6.32
CA GLY A 8 5.34 13.83 -5.88
C GLY A 8 6.15 12.67 -5.32
N VAL A 9 5.79 11.44 -5.63
CA VAL A 9 6.53 10.27 -5.16
C VAL A 9 7.76 10.06 -6.03
N LEU A 10 8.94 10.07 -5.42
CA LEU A 10 10.21 9.93 -6.11
C LEU A 10 10.45 8.48 -6.53
N TRP A 11 11.19 8.29 -7.63
CA TRP A 11 11.52 6.97 -8.14
C TRP A 11 12.24 6.11 -7.10
N GLY A 12 13.12 6.70 -6.31
CA GLY A 12 13.82 5.96 -5.25
C GLY A 12 12.87 5.33 -4.22
N THR A 13 11.80 6.04 -3.88
CA THR A 13 10.76 5.53 -2.98
C THR A 13 9.99 4.38 -3.63
N ILE A 14 9.63 4.53 -4.89
CA ILE A 14 8.93 3.50 -5.65
C ILE A 14 9.79 2.24 -5.74
N LYS A 15 11.06 2.40 -6.09
CA LYS A 15 12.00 1.30 -6.24
C LYS A 15 12.17 0.56 -4.91
N PHE A 16 12.33 1.29 -3.82
CA PHE A 16 12.48 0.69 -2.49
C PHE A 16 11.23 -0.11 -2.11
N PHE A 17 10.05 0.43 -2.36
CA PHE A 17 8.80 -0.28 -2.08
C PHE A 17 8.71 -1.57 -2.89
N MET A 18 9.06 -1.54 -4.16
CA MET A 18 9.09 -2.73 -5.01
C MET A 18 10.09 -3.78 -4.50
N GLU A 19 11.25 -3.33 -4.02
CA GLU A 19 12.23 -4.22 -3.41
C GLU A 19 11.67 -4.89 -2.15
N CYS A 20 10.94 -4.13 -1.34
CA CYS A 20 10.26 -4.69 -0.16
C CYS A 20 9.25 -5.76 -0.56
N LEU A 21 8.45 -5.52 -1.58
CA LEU A 21 7.47 -6.49 -2.05
C LEU A 21 8.17 -7.76 -2.56
N GLY A 22 9.24 -7.60 -3.33
CA GLY A 22 10.01 -8.73 -3.88
C GLY A 22 10.71 -9.55 -2.81
N SER A 23 11.06 -8.94 -1.69
CA SER A 23 11.76 -9.62 -0.59
C SER A 23 10.81 -10.44 0.29
N HIS A 24 9.50 -10.27 0.15
CA HIS A 24 8.51 -10.88 1.02
C HIS A 24 7.62 -11.87 0.28
N LYS A 25 8.25 -12.75 -0.52
CA LYS A 25 7.55 -13.69 -1.40
C LYS A 25 6.61 -14.65 -0.68
N SER A 26 6.85 -14.92 0.59
CA SER A 26 5.97 -15.78 1.37
C SER A 26 4.62 -15.12 1.69
N TYR A 27 4.56 -13.81 1.62
CA TYR A 27 3.39 -13.02 1.97
C TYR A 27 2.80 -12.31 0.77
N VAL A 28 3.66 -11.82 -0.14
CA VAL A 28 3.25 -11.25 -1.42
C VAL A 28 3.55 -12.29 -2.49
N VAL A 29 2.52 -13.00 -2.93
CA VAL A 29 2.66 -14.06 -3.92
C VAL A 29 3.07 -13.46 -5.28
N ASP A 30 2.47 -12.33 -5.61
CA ASP A 30 2.76 -11.62 -6.86
C ASP A 30 2.39 -10.16 -6.70
N TYR A 31 2.98 -9.30 -7.52
CA TYR A 31 2.57 -7.90 -7.57
C TYR A 31 2.78 -7.35 -8.98
N GLU A 32 1.96 -6.38 -9.34
CA GLU A 32 2.07 -5.68 -10.60
C GLU A 32 1.93 -4.18 -10.36
N ARG A 33 2.85 -3.41 -10.88
CA ARG A 33 2.78 -1.95 -10.87
C ARG A 33 1.88 -1.52 -12.03
N THR A 34 0.63 -1.24 -11.72
CA THR A 34 -0.39 -0.96 -12.73
C THR A 34 -0.42 0.51 -13.16
N ASP A 35 0.12 1.39 -12.32
CA ASP A 35 0.31 2.80 -12.62
C ASP A 35 1.55 3.26 -11.84
N ASP A 36 1.98 4.52 -12.00
CA ASP A 36 3.22 5.03 -11.40
C ASP A 36 3.38 4.64 -9.93
N ILE A 37 2.34 4.82 -9.15
CA ILE A 37 2.35 4.56 -7.70
C ILE A 37 1.20 3.65 -7.27
N LEU A 38 0.57 2.97 -8.20
CA LEU A 38 -0.48 2.01 -7.90
C LEU A 38 0.04 0.60 -8.14
N PHE A 39 -0.15 -0.27 -7.15
CA PHE A 39 0.32 -1.65 -7.19
C PHE A 39 -0.85 -2.59 -6.95
N HIS A 40 -0.99 -3.57 -7.81
CA HIS A 40 -1.95 -4.65 -7.64
C HIS A 40 -1.23 -5.82 -6.99
N LEU A 41 -1.58 -6.14 -5.77
CA LEU A 41 -0.92 -7.19 -4.99
C LEU A 41 -1.80 -8.43 -4.91
N THR A 42 -1.15 -9.59 -5.04
CA THR A 42 -1.75 -10.87 -4.68
C THR A 42 -1.07 -11.30 -3.39
N VAL A 43 -1.81 -11.33 -2.29
CA VAL A 43 -1.25 -11.59 -0.97
C VAL A 43 -1.74 -12.93 -0.43
N ALA A 44 -0.87 -13.60 0.34
CA ALA A 44 -1.20 -14.85 0.97
C ALA A 44 -2.16 -14.63 2.13
N LYS A 45 -3.14 -15.53 2.28
CA LYS A 45 -4.06 -15.54 3.42
C LYS A 45 -3.67 -16.61 4.42
N PRO A 46 -4.13 -16.51 5.68
CA PRO A 46 -3.95 -17.60 6.63
C PRO A 46 -4.54 -18.88 6.07
N GLN A 47 -3.83 -19.98 6.25
CA GLN A 47 -4.33 -21.29 5.85
C GLN A 47 -5.55 -21.65 6.68
N GLY A 48 -6.51 -22.35 6.06
CA GLY A 48 -7.64 -22.88 6.77
C GLY A 48 -7.23 -23.95 7.78
N LEU A 49 -8.18 -24.37 8.63
CA LEU A 49 -7.95 -25.32 9.71
C LEU A 49 -7.27 -26.62 9.27
N LEU A 50 -7.52 -27.04 8.04
CA LEU A 50 -6.97 -28.29 7.54
C LEU A 50 -5.68 -28.10 6.74
N GLY A 51 -5.24 -26.88 6.55
CA GLY A 51 -4.04 -26.59 5.77
C GLY A 51 -4.09 -27.06 4.33
N LEU A 52 -5.27 -27.33 3.80
CA LEU A 52 -5.44 -27.97 2.50
C LEU A 52 -5.31 -27.02 1.33
N GLU A 53 -5.48 -25.72 1.53
CA GLU A 53 -5.41 -24.74 0.47
C GLU A 53 -4.72 -23.47 0.93
N SER A 54 -3.73 -23.03 0.15
CA SER A 54 -3.20 -21.68 0.29
C SER A 54 -4.17 -20.75 -0.46
N GLN A 55 -4.88 -19.92 0.27
CA GLN A 55 -5.74 -18.91 -0.32
C GLN A 55 -4.95 -17.63 -0.53
N SER A 56 -5.27 -16.94 -1.60
CA SER A 56 -4.71 -15.62 -1.85
C SER A 56 -5.84 -14.64 -2.11
N GLU A 57 -5.57 -13.38 -1.83
CA GLU A 57 -6.48 -12.29 -2.15
C GLU A 57 -5.72 -11.18 -2.85
N THR A 58 -6.45 -10.37 -3.59
CA THR A 58 -5.87 -9.24 -4.30
C THR A 58 -6.28 -7.95 -3.63
N VAL A 59 -5.39 -6.97 -3.67
CA VAL A 59 -5.65 -5.64 -3.15
C VAL A 59 -4.83 -4.62 -3.93
N ASP A 60 -5.44 -3.48 -4.23
CA ASP A 60 -4.74 -2.37 -4.86
C ASP A 60 -4.23 -1.44 -3.77
N VAL A 61 -2.95 -1.11 -3.87
CA VAL A 61 -2.23 -0.29 -2.90
C VAL A 61 -1.61 0.90 -3.62
N ALA A 62 -1.84 2.10 -3.09
CA ALA A 62 -1.21 3.32 -3.59
C ALA A 62 -0.06 3.70 -2.66
N LEU A 63 1.04 4.18 -3.26
CA LEU A 63 2.23 4.58 -2.52
C LEU A 63 2.28 6.10 -2.39
N ALA A 64 2.35 6.59 -1.16
CA ALA A 64 2.46 8.01 -0.87
C ALA A 64 3.91 8.42 -0.63
N GLY A 65 4.26 9.60 -1.08
CA GLY A 65 5.55 10.23 -0.82
C GLY A 65 5.36 11.49 0.03
N GLY A 66 6.42 11.93 0.69
CA GLY A 66 6.40 13.12 1.54
C GLY A 66 6.28 12.78 3.01
N TYR A 67 6.72 13.71 3.85
CA TYR A 67 6.81 13.48 5.29
C TYR A 67 5.45 13.41 5.98
N VAL A 68 4.46 14.13 5.48
CA VAL A 68 3.13 14.18 6.09
C VAL A 68 2.08 14.03 4.99
N THR A 69 1.22 13.05 5.16
CA THR A 69 0.07 12.86 4.25
C THR A 69 -1.15 13.54 4.88
N SER A 70 -1.75 14.46 4.14
CA SER A 70 -2.89 15.25 4.57
C SER A 70 -4.21 14.68 4.05
N GLU A 71 -5.31 15.21 4.58
CA GLU A 71 -6.65 14.89 4.08
C GLU A 71 -6.77 15.15 2.58
N ALA A 72 -6.26 16.29 2.10
CA ALA A 72 -6.32 16.65 0.68
C ALA A 72 -5.61 15.61 -0.19
N GLU A 73 -4.49 15.07 0.29
CA GLU A 73 -3.77 14.03 -0.43
C GLU A 73 -4.55 12.72 -0.48
N VAL A 74 -5.20 12.35 0.61
CA VAL A 74 -6.05 11.14 0.64
C VAL A 74 -7.18 11.28 -0.39
N LEU A 75 -7.83 12.43 -0.43
CA LEU A 75 -8.90 12.67 -1.40
C LEU A 75 -8.38 12.61 -2.83
N SER A 76 -7.18 13.17 -3.08
CA SER A 76 -6.53 13.12 -4.38
C SER A 76 -6.19 11.68 -4.79
N PHE A 77 -5.66 10.88 -3.88
CA PHE A 77 -5.37 9.47 -4.13
C PHE A 77 -6.65 8.71 -4.49
N HIS A 78 -7.73 8.96 -3.77
CA HIS A 78 -9.00 8.28 -4.03
C HIS A 78 -9.55 8.67 -5.40
N ALA A 79 -9.41 9.93 -5.79
CA ALA A 79 -9.87 10.41 -7.10
C ALA A 79 -9.08 9.76 -8.23
N ASP A 80 -7.76 9.66 -8.09
CA ASP A 80 -6.88 9.13 -9.13
C ASP A 80 -6.84 7.60 -9.15
N PHE A 81 -7.01 6.97 -7.99
CA PHE A 81 -6.92 5.52 -7.84
C PHE A 81 -8.13 4.98 -7.06
N PRO A 82 -9.32 5.02 -7.67
CA PRO A 82 -10.53 4.64 -6.95
C PRO A 82 -10.59 3.18 -6.48
N THR A 83 -9.77 2.31 -7.08
CA THR A 83 -9.70 0.90 -6.68
C THR A 83 -8.78 0.66 -5.50
N ALA A 84 -7.92 1.62 -5.15
CA ALA A 84 -6.98 1.46 -4.05
C ALA A 84 -7.71 1.35 -2.71
N LYS A 85 -7.36 0.34 -1.94
CA LYS A 85 -7.91 0.10 -0.60
C LYS A 85 -6.95 0.50 0.50
N ILE A 86 -5.68 0.67 0.16
CA ILE A 86 -4.62 1.00 1.10
C ILE A 86 -3.75 2.08 0.50
N ILE A 87 -3.40 3.07 1.31
CA ILE A 87 -2.37 4.05 0.99
C ILE A 87 -1.21 3.77 1.94
N VAL A 88 -0.04 3.44 1.38
CA VAL A 88 1.17 3.17 2.17
C VAL A 88 2.10 4.36 2.09
N LEU A 89 2.55 4.85 3.24
CA LEU A 89 3.60 5.85 3.31
C LEU A 89 4.94 5.17 3.06
N GLY A 90 5.70 5.66 2.10
CA GLY A 90 6.92 4.99 1.62
C GLY A 90 8.13 5.09 2.55
N GLY A 91 8.02 5.78 3.69
CA GLY A 91 9.09 5.91 4.67
C GLY A 91 8.60 5.69 6.08
N ASN A 92 9.45 5.07 6.92
CA ASN A 92 9.09 4.74 8.30
C ASN A 92 8.95 5.98 9.19
N TRP A 93 9.59 7.07 8.82
CA TRP A 93 9.55 8.32 9.58
C TRP A 93 8.42 9.25 9.12
N TRP A 94 7.70 8.87 8.08
CA TRP A 94 6.63 9.69 7.52
C TRP A 94 5.35 9.49 8.31
N LYS A 95 4.52 10.52 8.31
CA LYS A 95 3.32 10.58 9.15
C LYS A 95 2.08 10.90 8.32
N TYR A 96 0.94 10.65 8.91
CA TYR A 96 -0.33 11.12 8.37
C TYR A 96 -1.09 11.87 9.47
N THR A 97 -1.94 12.80 9.05
CA THR A 97 -2.74 13.57 10.00
C THR A 97 -3.96 12.79 10.45
N SER A 98 -4.55 13.19 11.59
CA SER A 98 -5.80 12.58 12.06
C SER A 98 -6.92 12.75 11.03
N GLU A 99 -6.97 13.91 10.38
CA GLU A 99 -7.94 14.22 9.34
C GLU A 99 -7.75 13.32 8.12
N ALA A 100 -6.50 13.03 7.76
CA ALA A 100 -6.20 12.09 6.67
C ALA A 100 -6.70 10.69 7.00
N GLU A 101 -6.46 10.22 8.21
CA GLU A 101 -6.92 8.90 8.65
C GLU A 101 -8.45 8.82 8.63
N MET A 102 -9.11 9.86 9.13
CA MET A 102 -10.58 9.91 9.12
C MET A 102 -11.13 9.91 7.70
N ALA A 103 -10.52 10.68 6.81
CA ALA A 103 -10.93 10.71 5.40
C ALA A 103 -10.77 9.34 4.74
N ALA A 104 -9.63 8.69 4.97
CA ALA A 104 -9.37 7.36 4.43
C ALA A 104 -10.43 6.37 4.92
N ASN A 105 -10.72 6.37 6.21
CA ASN A 105 -11.72 5.48 6.79
C ASN A 105 -13.11 5.70 6.17
N LYS A 106 -13.50 6.95 5.94
CA LYS A 106 -14.78 7.27 5.31
C LYS A 106 -14.86 6.76 3.88
N LEU A 107 -13.73 6.69 3.19
CA LEU A 107 -13.65 6.22 1.82
C LEU A 107 -13.44 4.70 1.72
N GLY A 108 -13.43 4.01 2.86
CA GLY A 108 -13.18 2.57 2.89
C GLY A 108 -11.73 2.20 2.62
N MET A 109 -10.81 3.14 2.86
CA MET A 109 -9.38 2.94 2.66
C MET A 109 -8.66 2.83 4.01
N ARG A 110 -7.49 2.19 3.99
CA ARG A 110 -6.58 2.15 5.14
C ARG A 110 -5.35 2.96 4.84
N LEU A 111 -4.95 3.78 5.77
CA LEU A 111 -3.73 4.60 5.66
C LEU A 111 -2.69 4.00 6.59
N MET A 112 -1.56 3.55 6.03
CA MET A 112 -0.57 2.77 6.77
C MET A 112 0.83 3.31 6.53
N LYS A 113 1.62 3.36 7.59
CA LYS A 113 3.07 3.55 7.44
C LYS A 113 3.67 2.27 6.88
N LEU A 114 4.88 2.37 6.31
CA LEU A 114 5.53 1.20 5.70
C LEU A 114 5.67 0.05 6.70
N ASN A 115 6.12 0.32 7.92
CA ASN A 115 6.26 -0.71 8.94
C ASN A 115 4.91 -1.33 9.34
N GLU A 116 3.85 -0.54 9.39
CA GLU A 116 2.50 -1.05 9.65
C GLU A 116 2.04 -1.96 8.52
N PHE A 117 2.32 -1.57 7.28
CA PHE A 117 1.99 -2.36 6.10
C PHE A 117 2.73 -3.71 6.13
N LEU A 118 4.04 -3.70 6.37
CA LEU A 118 4.82 -4.93 6.43
C LEU A 118 4.37 -5.84 7.58
N SER A 119 4.05 -5.24 8.73
CA SER A 119 3.53 -5.98 9.88
C SER A 119 2.20 -6.67 9.54
N ALA A 120 1.32 -5.98 8.83
CA ALA A 120 0.05 -6.56 8.40
C ALA A 120 0.26 -7.71 7.39
N LEU A 121 1.26 -7.58 6.52
CA LEU A 121 1.64 -8.67 5.61
C LEU A 121 2.10 -9.90 6.39
N TYR A 122 3.00 -9.73 7.36
CA TYR A 122 3.54 -10.83 8.16
C TYR A 122 2.45 -11.54 8.95
N SER A 123 1.48 -10.80 9.47
CA SER A 123 0.37 -11.39 10.22
C SER A 123 -0.77 -11.86 9.31
N ARG A 124 -0.63 -11.66 7.99
CA ARG A 124 -1.64 -12.00 6.98
C ARG A 124 -2.98 -11.32 7.25
N LYS A 125 -2.93 -10.08 7.74
CA LYS A 125 -4.11 -9.27 8.04
C LYS A 125 -4.25 -8.05 7.15
N LEU A 126 -3.56 -8.04 6.02
CA LEU A 126 -3.60 -6.90 5.11
C LEU A 126 -4.96 -6.76 4.43
N VAL A 127 -5.58 -7.87 4.14
CA VAL A 127 -6.87 -7.89 3.42
C VAL A 127 -7.98 -8.40 4.29
#